data_cc09bc7be41a35ab6d3d43e650042c6b
#
_entry.id   cc09bc7be41a35ab6d3d43e650042c6b
#
_cell.length_a   1.000
_cell.length_b   1.000
_cell.length_c   1.000
_cell.angle_alpha   90.00
_cell.angle_beta   90.00
_cell.angle_gamma   90.00
#
_symmetry.space_group_name_H-M   'P 1'
#
loop_
_entity.id
_entity.type
_entity.pdbx_description
1 polymer ?
#
loop_
_entity_poly.entity_id
_entity_poly.type
_entity_poly.pdbx_seq_one_letter_code
_entity_poly.pdbx_strand_id
1 'polypeptide(L)' 'MEKYFISESCGFPGAPAHSTVEFSSSTIGPGTVARYTCDRGFELLGPARRICNTNGTWVPQGIPFCGKTISNPL' A
#
# COMPACT_ATOMS: atom_id res chain seq x y z
N MET A 1 -28.66 11.85 2.53
CA MET A 1 -28.26 11.63 2.42
C MET A 1 -27.37 11.25 2.22
N GLU A 2 -26.85 11.31 2.12
CA GLU A 2 -26.08 10.97 2.01
C GLU A 2 -25.10 10.96 1.93
N LYS A 3 -24.78 11.03 2.08
CA LYS A 3 -24.00 10.93 2.22
C LYS A 3 -23.05 10.46 2.16
N TYR A 4 -22.74 10.41 2.18
CA TYR A 4 -22.12 9.84 2.31
C TYR A 4 -21.19 9.46 1.98
N PHE A 5 -20.84 9.48 1.83
CA PHE A 5 -20.15 9.17 1.50
C PHE A 5 -19.22 8.79 1.39
N ILE A 6 -19.28 8.06 1.58
CA ILE A 6 -18.38 7.66 1.11
C ILE A 6 -17.19 8.24 0.64
N SER A 7 -17.08 9.11 0.48
CA SER A 7 -16.01 9.91 0.15
C SER A 7 -14.81 9.73 0.96
N GLU A 8 -14.94 9.04 2.01
CA GLU A 8 -13.80 8.85 2.86
C GLU A 8 -12.86 7.80 2.38
N SER A 9 -13.20 7.14 1.32
CA SER A 9 -12.32 6.13 0.79
C SER A 9 -11.05 6.75 0.27
N CYS A 10 -9.91 6.15 0.60
CA CYS A 10 -8.64 6.61 0.08
C CYS A 10 -8.38 6.12 -1.33
N GLY A 11 -9.25 5.25 -1.84
CA GLY A 11 -9.02 4.66 -3.13
C GLY A 11 -7.88 3.66 -3.09
N PHE A 12 -7.56 3.11 -4.23
CA PHE A 12 -6.47 2.16 -4.31
C PHE A 12 -5.14 2.90 -4.11
N PRO A 13 -4.30 2.42 -3.20
CA PRO A 13 -3.08 3.17 -2.87
C PRO A 13 -1.98 3.06 -3.90
N GLY A 14 -2.15 2.21 -4.89
CA GLY A 14 -1.05 1.95 -5.81
C GLY A 14 -0.17 0.86 -5.27
N ALA A 15 0.57 0.22 -6.14
CA ALA A 15 1.50 -0.82 -5.75
C ALA A 15 2.66 -0.82 -6.72
N PRO A 16 3.87 -1.09 -6.23
CA PRO A 16 5.00 -1.14 -7.14
C PRO A 16 4.93 -2.39 -8.00
N ALA A 17 5.68 -2.38 -9.09
CA ALA A 17 5.80 -3.58 -9.90
C ALA A 17 6.38 -4.69 -9.04
N HIS A 18 5.98 -5.92 -9.33
CA HIS A 18 6.47 -7.11 -8.64
C HIS A 18 6.06 -7.14 -7.17
N SER A 19 4.84 -6.70 -6.90
CA SER A 19 4.36 -6.69 -5.53
C SER A 19 2.93 -7.17 -5.46
N THR A 20 2.53 -7.51 -4.26
CA THR A 20 1.16 -7.80 -3.91
C THR A 20 0.78 -6.86 -2.79
N VAL A 21 -0.43 -6.31 -2.85
CA VAL A 21 -0.90 -5.48 -1.75
C VAL A 21 -2.14 -6.11 -1.17
N GLU A 22 -2.18 -6.16 0.15
CA GLU A 22 -3.31 -6.72 0.89
C GLU A 22 -3.87 -5.65 1.79
N PHE A 23 -5.17 -5.72 2.03
CA PHE A 23 -5.83 -4.73 2.86
C PHE A 23 -6.35 -5.38 4.13
N SER A 24 -6.31 -4.63 5.22
CA SER A 24 -6.78 -5.12 6.50
C SER A 24 -8.30 -5.22 6.55
N SER A 25 -8.98 -4.66 5.55
CA SER A 25 -10.43 -4.63 5.57
C SER A 25 -10.92 -4.83 4.14
N SER A 26 -12.10 -5.39 3.98
CA SER A 26 -12.64 -5.63 2.66
C SER A 26 -13.10 -4.33 2.01
N THR A 27 -13.34 -3.32 2.80
CA THR A 27 -13.74 -2.02 2.30
C THR A 27 -12.67 -1.01 2.68
N ILE A 28 -12.13 -0.32 1.70
CA ILE A 28 -11.08 0.64 1.96
C ILE A 28 -11.67 1.90 2.55
N GLY A 29 -11.36 2.15 3.80
CA GLY A 29 -11.82 3.32 4.50
C GLY A 29 -10.79 3.76 5.50
N PRO A 30 -11.10 4.79 6.27
CA PRO A 30 -10.14 5.28 7.27
C PRO A 30 -9.73 4.18 8.22
N GLY A 31 -8.45 4.08 8.45
CA GLY A 31 -7.89 3.06 9.31
C GLY A 31 -7.51 1.79 8.59
N THR A 32 -7.91 1.64 7.33
CA THR A 32 -7.51 0.46 6.57
C THR A 32 -6.02 0.49 6.32
N VAL A 33 -5.38 -0.63 6.52
CA VAL A 33 -3.95 -0.76 6.30
C VAL A 33 -3.71 -1.50 5.00
N ALA A 34 -2.87 -0.93 4.16
CA ALA A 34 -2.40 -1.59 2.94
C ALA A 34 -1.03 -2.13 3.25
N ARG A 35 -0.85 -3.41 3.04
CA ARG A 35 0.42 -4.06 3.30
C ARG A 35 1.00 -4.57 2.01
N TYR A 36 2.24 -4.22 1.75
CA TYR A 36 2.93 -4.58 0.51
C TYR A 36 3.89 -5.72 0.73
N THR A 37 3.90 -6.62 -0.23
CA THR A 37 4.83 -7.73 -0.22
C THR A 37 5.43 -7.82 -1.61
N CYS A 38 6.75 -7.89 -1.70
CA CYS A 38 7.39 -8.02 -2.99
C CYS A 38 7.46 -9.47 -3.39
N ASP A 39 7.46 -9.72 -4.70
CA ASP A 39 7.60 -11.06 -5.22
C ASP A 39 8.95 -11.62 -4.86
N ARG A 40 9.04 -12.92 -4.93
CA ARG A 40 10.30 -13.59 -4.64
C ARG A 40 11.39 -13.05 -5.55
N GLY A 41 12.52 -12.77 -4.98
CA GLY A 41 13.64 -12.21 -5.73
C GLY A 41 13.65 -10.70 -5.74
N PHE A 42 12.69 -10.08 -5.07
CA PHE A 42 12.63 -8.63 -4.99
C PHE A 42 12.63 -8.22 -3.53
N GLU A 43 13.20 -7.08 -3.28
CA GLU A 43 13.38 -6.57 -1.94
C GLU A 43 12.53 -5.32 -1.77
N LEU A 44 11.84 -5.21 -0.66
CA LEU A 44 10.98 -4.07 -0.40
C LEU A 44 11.80 -2.92 0.13
N LEU A 45 11.72 -1.79 -0.56
CA LEU A 45 12.40 -0.58 -0.16
C LEU A 45 11.34 0.46 0.08
N GLY A 46 11.23 0.89 1.33
CA GLY A 46 10.23 1.85 1.70
C GLY A 46 9.23 1.25 2.68
N PRO A 47 8.12 1.93 2.89
CA PRO A 47 7.16 1.47 3.90
C PRO A 47 6.43 0.22 3.45
N ALA A 48 6.43 -0.79 4.33
CA ALA A 48 5.70 -2.01 4.04
C ALA A 48 4.21 -1.82 4.24
N ARG A 49 3.81 -0.86 5.02
CA ARG A 49 2.40 -0.61 5.30
C ARG A 49 2.08 0.85 5.19
N ARG A 50 0.88 1.11 4.69
CA ARG A 50 0.36 2.46 4.63
C ARG A 50 -1.04 2.42 5.18
N ILE A 51 -1.47 3.49 5.81
CA ILE A 51 -2.77 3.54 6.46
C ILE A 51 -3.60 4.61 5.80
N CYS A 52 -4.87 4.28 5.55
CA CYS A 52 -5.81 5.24 4.99
C CYS A 52 -6.20 6.22 6.09
N ASN A 53 -5.95 7.48 5.83
CA ASN A 53 -6.22 8.53 6.77
C ASN A 53 -7.64 9.05 6.60
N THR A 54 -8.14 9.75 7.61
CA THR A 54 -9.51 10.25 7.53
C THR A 54 -9.70 11.32 6.47
N ASN A 55 -8.62 11.97 6.06
CA ASN A 55 -8.73 12.97 5.02
C ASN A 55 -8.57 12.40 3.62
N GLY A 56 -8.64 11.08 3.49
CA GLY A 56 -8.65 10.46 2.17
C GLY A 56 -7.29 10.19 1.57
N THR A 57 -6.25 10.23 2.37
CA THR A 57 -4.91 9.98 1.84
C THR A 57 -4.25 8.79 2.54
N TRP A 58 -3.34 8.17 1.84
CA TRP A 58 -2.56 7.09 2.41
C TRP A 58 -1.31 7.66 3.05
N VAL A 59 -1.00 7.22 4.26
CA VAL A 59 0.21 7.65 4.96
C VAL A 59 1.01 6.45 5.40
N PRO A 60 2.31 6.52 5.31
CA PRO A 60 3.11 7.60 4.74
C PRO A 60 2.89 7.73 3.25
N GLN A 61 3.20 8.90 2.71
CA GLN A 61 3.01 9.15 1.29
C GLN A 61 4.01 8.37 0.47
N GLY A 62 3.60 8.05 -0.76
CA GLY A 62 4.47 7.34 -1.66
C GLY A 62 4.39 5.85 -1.48
N ILE A 63 4.41 5.11 -2.57
CA ILE A 63 4.40 3.65 -2.49
C ILE A 63 5.85 3.18 -2.34
N PRO A 64 6.03 2.00 -1.77
CA PRO A 64 7.38 1.46 -1.68
C PRO A 64 7.85 0.98 -3.05
N PHE A 65 9.05 0.52 -3.09
CA PHE A 65 9.65 0.03 -4.31
C PHE A 65 10.10 -1.41 -4.09
N CYS A 66 9.86 -2.26 -5.08
CA CYS A 66 10.34 -3.62 -5.04
C CYS A 66 11.53 -3.72 -5.98
N GLY A 67 12.71 -3.63 -5.41
CA GLY A 67 13.93 -3.67 -6.18
C GLY A 67 14.43 -5.08 -6.32
N LYS A 68 15.02 -5.38 -7.45
CA LYS A 68 15.52 -6.70 -7.66
C LYS A 68 16.67 -6.97 -6.72
N THR A 69 16.61 -8.10 -6.05
CA THR A 69 17.67 -8.50 -5.14
C THR A 69 18.90 -8.83 -5.96
N ILE A 70 20.02 -8.21 -5.63
CA ILE A 70 21.23 -8.49 -6.33
C ILE A 70 21.99 -9.51 -5.55
N SER A 71 22.15 -10.66 -6.16
CA SER A 71 22.91 -11.69 -5.54
C SER A 71 24.36 -11.38 -5.75
N ASN A 72 25.05 -11.09 -4.72
CA ASN A 72 26.43 -10.77 -4.85
C ASN A 72 27.23 -12.02 -4.97
N PRO A 73 27.83 -12.23 -6.07
CA PRO A 73 28.52 -13.48 -6.27
C PRO A 73 29.80 -13.60 -5.55
N LEU A 74 30.28 -12.57 -5.00
CA LEU A 74 31.54 -12.65 -4.44
C LEU A 74 31.91 -13.22 -3.40
#